data_a1915803aafc881078c84d22e307833e
#
_entry.id   a1915803aafc881078c84d22e307833e
#
_cell.length_a   1.000
_cell.length_b   1.000
_cell.length_c   1.000
_cell.angle_alpha   90.00
_cell.angle_beta   90.00
_cell.angle_gamma   90.00
#
_symmetry.space_group_name_H-M   'P 1'
#
loop_
_entity.id
_entity.type
_entity.pdbx_description
1 polymer ?
#
loop_
_entity_poly.entity_id
_entity_poly.type
_entity_poly.pdbx_seq_one_letter_code
_entity_poly.pdbx_strand_id
1 'polypeptide(L)'
;MQHFELVCILKPDLTSQIQSKVNSNLEKSINDFGGKVLNQEIWGLKELSYTIKKNKKGFYMLFQLDIDPKKISDINKSLNLEENIIRHLAIKVDKHEKLPTIMGQPKN
;
A
#
# COMPACT_ATOMS: atom_id res chain seq x y z
N MET A 1 -12.99 -10.08 11.36
CA MET A 1 -12.13 -9.38 10.39
C MET A 1 -11.41 -10.39 9.51
N GLN A 2 -11.07 -10.00 8.31
CA GLN A 2 -10.37 -10.86 7.38
C GLN A 2 -9.03 -10.25 7.01
N HIS A 3 -8.14 -11.09 6.49
CA HIS A 3 -6.76 -10.72 6.15
C HIS A 3 -6.70 -10.17 4.73
N PHE A 4 -6.07 -9.02 4.59
CA PHE A 4 -5.84 -8.39 3.28
C PHE A 4 -4.40 -7.94 3.15
N GLU A 5 -3.92 -7.94 1.93
CA GLU A 5 -2.68 -7.27 1.56
C GLU A 5 -3.04 -6.08 0.71
N LEU A 6 -2.56 -4.90 1.10
CA LEU A 6 -2.78 -3.66 0.36
C LEU A 6 -1.46 -3.22 -0.23
N VAL A 7 -1.38 -3.21 -1.56
CA VAL A 7 -0.22 -2.69 -2.28
C VAL A 7 -0.55 -1.28 -2.73
N CYS A 8 0.33 -0.34 -2.41
CA CYS A 8 0.20 1.05 -2.84
C CYS A 8 1.42 1.43 -3.64
N ILE A 9 1.19 2.10 -4.77
CA ILE A 9 2.26 2.64 -5.62
C ILE A 9 2.16 4.15 -5.56
N LEU A 10 3.21 4.79 -5.05
CA LEU A 10 3.31 6.23 -4.93
C LEU A 10 4.09 6.81 -6.11
N LYS A 11 3.94 8.11 -6.33
CA LYS A 11 4.77 8.83 -7.30
C LYS A 11 6.25 8.61 -7.00
N PRO A 12 7.10 8.50 -8.02
CA PRO A 12 8.50 8.11 -7.83
C PRO A 12 9.40 9.22 -7.26
N ASP A 13 8.98 10.46 -7.34
CA ASP A 13 9.80 11.64 -7.02
C ASP A 13 9.43 12.32 -5.70
N LEU A 14 8.73 11.61 -4.82
CA LEU A 14 8.35 12.18 -3.53
C LEU A 14 9.53 12.20 -2.57
N THR A 15 9.60 13.24 -1.74
CA THR A 15 10.58 13.29 -0.65
C THR A 15 10.22 12.26 0.42
N SER A 16 11.20 11.90 1.23
CA SER A 16 10.96 10.95 2.34
C SER A 16 9.94 11.50 3.33
N GLN A 17 9.89 12.81 3.52
CA GLN A 17 8.90 13.44 4.39
C GLN A 17 7.49 13.26 3.87
N ILE A 18 7.28 13.45 2.57
CA ILE A 18 5.97 13.25 1.95
C ILE A 18 5.58 11.78 1.97
N GLN A 19 6.52 10.87 1.70
CA GLN A 19 6.28 9.43 1.79
C GLN A 19 5.81 9.04 3.19
N SER A 20 6.46 9.55 4.22
CA SER A 20 6.08 9.28 5.62
C SER A 20 4.69 9.82 5.94
N LYS A 21 4.36 10.99 5.42
CA LYS A 21 3.04 11.59 5.63
C LYS A 21 1.94 10.75 4.97
N VAL A 22 2.17 10.31 3.73
CA VAL A 22 1.23 9.43 3.04
C VAL A 22 1.04 8.14 3.83
N ASN A 23 2.12 7.55 4.30
CA ASN A 23 2.09 6.34 5.10
C ASN A 23 1.26 6.51 6.36
N SER A 24 1.48 7.58 7.10
CA SER A 24 0.72 7.89 8.32
C SER A 24 -0.75 8.09 8.04
N ASN A 25 -1.07 8.78 6.95
CA ASN A 25 -2.47 9.00 6.55
C ASN A 25 -3.16 7.69 6.17
N LEU A 26 -2.44 6.77 5.52
CA LEU A 26 -2.98 5.44 5.18
C LEU A 26 -3.28 4.63 6.43
N GLU A 27 -2.36 4.59 7.38
CA GLU A 27 -2.59 3.87 8.64
C GLU A 27 -3.77 4.43 9.40
N LYS A 28 -3.87 5.76 9.44
CA LYS A 28 -4.98 6.44 10.10
C LYS A 28 -6.32 6.08 9.43
N SER A 29 -6.37 6.10 8.10
CA SER A 29 -7.59 5.75 7.37
C SER A 29 -8.02 4.31 7.67
N ILE A 30 -7.06 3.38 7.66
CA ILE A 30 -7.34 1.98 7.97
C ILE A 30 -7.90 1.84 9.38
N ASN A 31 -7.28 2.51 10.35
CA ASN A 31 -7.75 2.49 11.74
C ASN A 31 -9.12 3.12 11.89
N ASP A 32 -9.39 4.22 11.19
CA ASP A 32 -10.67 4.93 11.25
C ASP A 32 -11.82 4.06 10.72
N PHE A 33 -11.54 3.16 9.76
CA PHE A 33 -12.52 2.21 9.24
C PHE A 33 -12.55 0.89 10.03
N GLY A 34 -11.94 0.87 11.21
CA GLY A 34 -11.97 -0.29 12.09
C GLY A 34 -10.99 -1.40 11.74
N GLY A 35 -10.07 -1.13 10.83
CA GLY A 35 -9.04 -2.10 10.47
C GLY A 35 -7.82 -1.99 11.36
N LYS A 36 -6.89 -2.93 11.17
CA LYS A 36 -5.65 -2.98 11.92
C LYS A 36 -4.51 -3.30 10.98
N VAL A 37 -3.48 -2.47 10.99
CA VAL A 37 -2.24 -2.73 10.25
C VAL A 37 -1.35 -3.62 11.11
N LEU A 38 -1.09 -4.84 10.64
CA LEU A 38 -0.26 -5.79 11.37
C LEU A 38 1.22 -5.60 11.05
N ASN A 39 1.52 -5.39 9.77
CA ASN A 39 2.89 -5.21 9.30
C ASN A 39 2.91 -4.36 8.05
N GLN A 40 4.07 -3.80 7.78
CA GLN A 40 4.32 -3.00 6.59
C GLN A 40 5.68 -3.37 6.02
N GLU A 41 5.78 -3.34 4.68
CA GLU A 41 7.03 -3.57 3.97
C GLU A 41 7.19 -2.52 2.89
N ILE A 42 8.37 -1.93 2.81
CA ILE A 42 8.72 -0.97 1.76
C ILE A 42 9.51 -1.72 0.69
N TRP A 43 8.94 -1.78 -0.52
CA TRP A 43 9.62 -2.44 -1.64
C TRP A 43 10.50 -1.47 -2.41
N GLY A 44 10.24 -0.16 -2.27
CA GLY A 44 11.06 0.87 -2.87
C GLY A 44 10.69 1.19 -4.30
N LEU A 45 11.58 1.90 -4.97
CA LEU A 45 11.36 2.38 -6.33
C LEU A 45 11.54 1.24 -7.33
N LYS A 46 10.56 1.05 -8.22
CA LYS A 46 10.57 0.01 -9.24
C LYS A 46 10.06 0.56 -10.57
N GLU A 47 10.53 -0.01 -11.66
CA GLU A 47 10.00 0.31 -12.97
C GLU A 47 8.63 -0.33 -13.15
N LEU A 48 7.72 0.42 -13.79
CA LEU A 48 6.39 -0.07 -14.13
C LEU A 48 6.44 -0.76 -15.48
N SER A 49 5.67 -1.84 -15.62
CA SER A 49 5.58 -2.57 -16.90
C SER A 49 5.01 -1.69 -18.01
N TYR A 50 4.19 -0.73 -17.63
CA TYR A 50 3.66 0.29 -18.52
C TYR A 50 3.44 1.56 -17.72
N THR A 51 3.36 2.69 -18.41
CA THR A 51 3.21 4.00 -17.77
C THR A 51 1.86 4.11 -17.06
N ILE A 52 1.86 4.56 -15.81
CA ILE A 52 0.66 4.85 -15.04
C ILE A 52 0.65 6.34 -14.71
N LYS A 53 -0.39 7.06 -15.14
CA LYS A 53 -0.53 8.50 -14.92
C LYS A 53 0.76 9.25 -15.30
N LYS A 54 1.35 8.90 -16.44
CA LYS A 54 2.58 9.47 -16.98
C LYS A 54 3.85 9.15 -16.19
N ASN A 55 3.77 8.24 -15.22
CA ASN A 55 4.95 7.79 -14.47
C ASN A 55 5.47 6.48 -15.03
N LYS A 56 6.77 6.38 -15.25
CA LYS A 56 7.45 5.16 -15.69
C LYS A 56 7.93 4.31 -14.53
N LYS A 57 8.03 4.91 -13.34
CA LYS A 57 8.46 4.25 -12.11
C LYS A 57 7.46 4.54 -11.00
N GLY A 58 7.47 3.73 -9.96
CA GLY A 58 6.64 3.93 -8.80
C GLY A 58 7.34 3.46 -7.54
N PHE A 59 6.94 4.05 -6.42
CA PHE A 59 7.44 3.66 -5.11
C PHE A 59 6.43 2.71 -4.47
N TYR A 60 6.84 1.47 -4.25
CA TYR A 60 5.94 0.40 -3.80
C TYR A 60 5.98 0.22 -2.29
N MET A 61 4.79 0.08 -1.71
CA MET A 61 4.61 -0.25 -0.29
C MET A 61 3.56 -1.35 -0.15
N LEU A 62 3.79 -2.25 0.80
CA LEU A 62 2.85 -3.33 1.14
C LEU A 62 2.40 -3.16 2.59
N PHE A 63 1.09 -3.26 2.81
CA PHE A 63 0.51 -3.33 4.15
C PHE A 63 -0.17 -4.68 4.32
N GLN A 64 0.14 -5.37 5.42
CA GLN A 64 -0.64 -6.54 5.86
C GLN A 64 -1.62 -6.05 6.90
N LEU A 65 -2.91 -6.19 6.60
CA LEU A 65 -3.94 -5.65 7.47
C LEU A 65 -5.11 -6.60 7.67
N ASP A 66 -5.81 -6.40 8.77
CA ASP A 66 -7.05 -7.10 9.07
C ASP A 66 -8.18 -6.08 9.10
N ILE A 67 -9.25 -6.35 8.39
CA ILE A 67 -10.37 -5.43 8.28
C ILE A 67 -11.63 -6.19 7.88
N ASP A 68 -12.78 -5.62 8.21
CA ASP A 68 -14.06 -6.11 7.71
C ASP A 68 -14.10 -5.92 6.18
N PRO A 69 -14.36 -6.98 5.39
CA PRO A 69 -14.44 -6.86 3.94
C PRO A 69 -15.38 -5.77 3.46
N LYS A 70 -16.42 -5.46 4.22
CA LYS A 70 -17.39 -4.42 3.88
C LYS A 70 -16.75 -3.02 3.86
N LYS A 71 -15.62 -2.85 4.53
CA LYS A 71 -14.92 -1.56 4.61
C LYS A 71 -13.88 -1.34 3.53
N ILE A 72 -13.59 -2.37 2.72
CA ILE A 72 -12.57 -2.24 1.66
C ILE A 72 -12.96 -1.18 0.63
N SER A 73 -14.23 -1.08 0.27
CA SER A 73 -14.67 -0.03 -0.67
C SER A 73 -14.46 1.37 -0.10
N ASP A 74 -14.64 1.55 1.21
CA ASP A 74 -14.40 2.84 1.87
C ASP A 74 -12.91 3.20 1.84
N ILE A 75 -12.05 2.21 2.07
CA ILE A 75 -10.61 2.40 1.99
C ILE A 75 -10.22 2.79 0.57
N ASN A 76 -10.72 2.07 -0.44
CA ASN A 76 -10.42 2.38 -1.84
C ASN A 76 -10.83 3.80 -2.20
N LYS A 77 -11.99 4.27 -1.73
CA LYS A 77 -12.42 5.65 -1.94
C LYS A 77 -11.47 6.65 -1.30
N SER A 78 -11.04 6.36 -0.06
CA SER A 78 -10.08 7.21 0.64
C SER A 78 -8.75 7.30 -0.08
N LEU A 79 -8.26 6.15 -0.59
CA LEU A 79 -6.99 6.11 -1.32
C LEU A 79 -7.08 6.86 -2.65
N ASN A 80 -8.23 6.82 -3.31
CA ASN A 80 -8.43 7.56 -4.56
C ASN A 80 -8.35 9.08 -4.37
N LEU A 81 -8.56 9.57 -3.15
CA LEU A 81 -8.45 10.99 -2.84
C LEU A 81 -6.99 11.42 -2.58
N GLU A 82 -6.08 10.48 -2.39
CA GLU A 82 -4.67 10.80 -2.14
C GLU A 82 -3.94 10.95 -3.48
N GLU A 83 -3.59 12.17 -3.84
CA GLU A 83 -2.99 12.47 -5.14
C GLU A 83 -1.60 11.86 -5.34
N ASN A 84 -0.90 11.56 -4.25
CA ASN A 84 0.44 10.98 -4.32
C ASN A 84 0.44 9.47 -4.56
N ILE A 85 -0.72 8.83 -4.47
CA ILE A 85 -0.89 7.42 -4.80
C ILE A 85 -1.35 7.32 -6.24
N ILE A 86 -0.55 6.66 -7.09
CA ILE A 86 -0.90 6.51 -8.50
C ILE A 86 -1.68 5.23 -8.76
N ARG A 87 -1.55 4.23 -7.88
CA ARG A 87 -2.32 2.99 -7.97
C ARG A 87 -2.32 2.28 -6.62
N HIS A 88 -3.41 1.55 -6.35
CA HIS A 88 -3.51 0.72 -5.16
C HIS A 88 -4.33 -0.52 -5.47
N LEU A 89 -4.06 -1.60 -4.73
CA LEU A 89 -4.77 -2.88 -4.89
C LEU A 89 -4.86 -3.58 -3.55
N ALA A 90 -6.08 -3.93 -3.13
CA ALA A 90 -6.31 -4.73 -1.94
C ALA A 90 -6.66 -6.16 -2.36
N ILE A 91 -5.94 -7.12 -1.82
CA ILE A 91 -6.10 -8.54 -2.12
C ILE A 91 -6.42 -9.29 -0.83
N LYS A 92 -7.52 -10.05 -0.85
CA LYS A 92 -7.86 -10.90 0.28
C LYS A 92 -6.94 -12.12 0.30
N VAL A 93 -6.40 -12.45 1.47
CA VAL A 93 -5.52 -13.61 1.65
C VAL A 93 -6.03 -14.47 2.80
N ASP A 94 -5.74 -15.77 2.76
CA ASP A 94 -6.16 -16.69 3.82
C ASP A 94 -5.36 -16.46 5.10
N LYS A 95 -4.08 -16.17 4.95
CA LYS A 95 -3.22 -15.82 6.06
C LYS A 95 -2.11 -14.89 5.56
N HIS A 96 -1.58 -14.09 6.47
CA HIS A 96 -0.45 -13.22 6.15
C HIS A 96 0.82 -14.03 6.04
N GLU A 97 1.58 -13.80 4.96
CA GLU A 97 2.88 -14.43 4.83
C GLU A 97 3.90 -13.75 5.73
N LYS A 98 4.91 -14.50 6.10
CA LYS A 98 5.98 -13.99 6.97
C LYS A 98 6.85 -13.01 6.19
N LEU A 99 7.11 -11.86 6.78
CA LEU A 99 8.00 -10.87 6.17
C LEU A 99 9.47 -11.24 6.39
N PRO A 100 10.37 -10.89 5.45
CA PRO A 100 10.06 -10.16 4.20
C PRO A 100 9.44 -11.06 3.14
N THR A 101 8.60 -10.46 2.31
CA THR A 101 8.04 -11.14 1.13
C THR A 101 9.13 -11.31 0.09
N ILE A 102 8.84 -12.09 -0.96
CA ILE A 102 9.78 -12.27 -2.07
C ILE A 102 10.13 -10.92 -2.70
N MET A 103 9.17 -10.04 -2.86
CA MET A 103 9.39 -8.70 -3.44
C MET A 103 10.25 -7.80 -2.56
N GLY A 104 10.20 -7.98 -1.25
CA GLY A 104 10.99 -7.20 -0.30
C GLY A 104 12.35 -7.76 0.01
N GLN A 105 12.70 -8.96 -0.51
CA GLN A 105 13.99 -9.58 -0.26
C GLN A 105 15.10 -8.89 -1.06
N PRO A 106 16.30 -8.78 -0.49
CA PRO A 106 17.43 -8.21 -1.23
C PRO A 106 17.73 -9.07 -2.48
N LYS A 107 18.06 -8.39 -3.56
CA LYS A 107 18.55 -9.07 -4.76
C LYS A 107 20.02 -9.35 -4.58
N ASN A 108 20.40 -10.58 -4.80
CA ASN A 108 21.80 -11.00 -4.77
C ASN A 108 22.40 -10.95 -6.16
#